data_25e97dfe5c86a96133521fe17d38d36b
#
_entry.id   25e97dfe5c86a96133521fe17d38d36b
#
_cell.length_a   1.000
_cell.length_b   1.000
_cell.length_c   1.000
_cell.angle_alpha   90.00
_cell.angle_beta   90.00
_cell.angle_gamma   90.00
#
_symmetry.space_group_name_H-M   'P 1'
#
loop_
_entity.id
_entity.type
_entity.pdbx_description
1 polymer ?
#
loop_
_entity_poly.entity_id
_entity_poly.type
_entity_poly.pdbx_seq_one_letter_code
_entity_poly.pdbx_strand_id
1 'polypeptide(L)'
;IADTSSSFFFSFDPENEEFTKYVTSPPDNKAYGNSTGLIKNPISRPYWIEHSDGNLVMNEQTGNRIAVFNPSSETLVEYNIPSRNPNWADCEGIDNCGVSQVFDFAIDGKKIWFTEWVENNIGVVDTSIPLDFSISIDKTNITLEKGQAVEVTLTANPEGNYALSDKLISVNLSSSSASMFSDILINAESNQFILNDGENTIPIQITAGKYALSDTHKVLLGLYDDEVTISQFINVKIIDPKD
;
A
#
# COMPACT_ATOMS: atom_id res chain seq x y z
N ILE A 1 3.58 -1.65 -15.47
CA ILE A 1 2.51 -0.84 -16.06
C ILE A 1 1.72 -0.19 -14.92
N ALA A 2 1.58 1.14 -14.95
CA ALA A 2 0.73 1.89 -14.01
C ALA A 2 -0.69 2.03 -14.56
N ASP A 3 -1.70 1.97 -13.67
CA ASP A 3 -3.08 2.30 -14.02
C ASP A 3 -3.47 3.64 -13.38
N THR A 4 -3.49 4.67 -14.19
CA THR A 4 -3.79 6.04 -13.74
C THR A 4 -5.27 6.27 -13.42
N SER A 5 -6.12 5.28 -13.58
CA SER A 5 -7.56 5.37 -13.27
C SER A 5 -7.95 4.65 -11.98
N SER A 6 -7.00 4.01 -11.31
CA SER A 6 -7.24 3.17 -10.14
C SER A 6 -6.09 3.25 -9.11
N SER A 7 -6.08 2.32 -8.16
CA SER A 7 -4.96 2.07 -7.24
C SER A 7 -4.15 0.84 -7.65
N PHE A 8 -4.14 0.46 -8.94
CA PHE A 8 -3.48 -0.74 -9.40
C PHE A 8 -2.24 -0.46 -10.25
N PHE A 9 -1.31 -1.40 -10.21
CA PHE A 9 -0.24 -1.52 -11.18
C PHE A 9 -0.07 -2.99 -11.57
N PHE A 10 0.64 -3.26 -12.67
CA PHE A 10 0.67 -4.59 -13.27
C PHE A 10 2.09 -4.97 -13.69
N SER A 11 2.44 -6.24 -13.55
CA SER A 11 3.48 -6.87 -14.34
C SER A 11 2.86 -7.61 -15.52
N PHE A 12 3.61 -7.75 -16.61
CA PHE A 12 3.25 -8.53 -17.77
C PHE A 12 4.38 -9.52 -18.06
N ASP A 13 4.05 -10.80 -18.13
CA ASP A 13 4.95 -11.86 -18.57
C ASP A 13 4.75 -12.10 -20.08
N PRO A 14 5.71 -11.72 -20.93
CA PRO A 14 5.57 -11.87 -22.37
C PRO A 14 5.69 -13.33 -22.86
N GLU A 15 6.23 -14.24 -22.04
CA GLU A 15 6.36 -15.65 -22.40
C GLU A 15 5.02 -16.39 -22.29
N ASN A 16 4.27 -16.07 -21.24
CA ASN A 16 2.98 -16.70 -20.96
C ASN A 16 1.77 -15.80 -21.34
N GLU A 17 2.03 -14.55 -21.75
CA GLU A 17 1.02 -13.52 -22.03
C GLU A 17 0.09 -13.26 -20.82
N GLU A 18 0.64 -13.38 -19.59
CA GLU A 18 -0.12 -13.23 -18.36
C GLU A 18 0.16 -11.89 -17.69
N PHE A 19 -0.90 -11.32 -17.09
CA PHE A 19 -0.82 -10.15 -16.24
C PHE A 19 -0.93 -10.54 -14.77
N THR A 20 -0.04 -9.99 -13.94
CA THR A 20 -0.23 -10.00 -12.49
C THR A 20 -0.65 -8.60 -12.05
N LYS A 21 -1.78 -8.53 -11.35
CA LYS A 21 -2.32 -7.28 -10.83
C LYS A 21 -1.91 -7.08 -9.37
N TYR A 22 -1.32 -5.94 -9.09
CA TYR A 22 -0.93 -5.46 -7.76
C TYR A 22 -1.81 -4.29 -7.36
N VAL A 23 -1.87 -4.01 -6.08
CA VAL A 23 -2.61 -2.88 -5.50
C VAL A 23 -1.68 -2.07 -4.60
N THR A 24 -1.78 -0.76 -4.63
CA THR A 24 -1.12 0.11 -3.65
C THR A 24 -1.95 0.20 -2.36
N SER A 25 -1.37 0.76 -1.31
CA SER A 25 -2.12 1.01 -0.07
C SER A 25 -3.32 1.94 -0.31
N PRO A 26 -4.41 1.79 0.45
CA PRO A 26 -5.50 2.73 0.39
C PRO A 26 -5.00 4.15 0.67
N PRO A 27 -5.41 5.15 -0.10
CA PRO A 27 -5.10 6.53 0.22
C PRO A 27 -5.81 6.95 1.52
N ASP A 28 -5.20 7.92 2.22
CA ASP A 28 -5.81 8.46 3.43
C ASP A 28 -7.11 9.21 3.10
N ASN A 29 -8.24 8.65 3.50
CA ASN A 29 -9.54 9.23 3.24
C ASN A 29 -9.71 10.63 3.86
N LYS A 30 -9.03 10.93 4.98
CA LYS A 30 -9.07 12.24 5.62
C LYS A 30 -8.45 13.32 4.73
N ALA A 31 -7.47 12.96 3.90
CA ALA A 31 -6.85 13.89 2.96
C ALA A 31 -7.85 14.39 1.89
N TYR A 32 -8.95 13.69 1.67
CA TYR A 32 -9.95 14.06 0.65
C TYR A 32 -11.15 14.83 1.22
N GLY A 33 -11.21 15.00 2.53
CA GLY A 33 -12.29 15.74 3.18
C GLY A 33 -13.66 15.07 3.07
N ASN A 34 -14.70 15.86 2.83
CA ASN A 34 -16.08 15.39 2.77
C ASN A 34 -16.49 14.72 1.44
N SER A 35 -15.53 14.46 0.55
CA SER A 35 -15.77 13.81 -0.76
C SER A 35 -16.67 14.59 -1.73
N THR A 36 -16.86 15.86 -1.52
CA THR A 36 -17.60 16.76 -2.44
C THR A 36 -16.67 17.59 -3.33
N GLY A 37 -15.35 17.54 -3.07
CA GLY A 37 -14.32 18.24 -3.82
C GLY A 37 -14.04 17.64 -5.21
N LEU A 38 -12.89 18.01 -5.79
CA LEU A 38 -12.46 17.54 -7.12
C LEU A 38 -12.19 16.04 -7.15
N ILE A 39 -11.71 15.48 -6.05
CA ILE A 39 -11.43 14.04 -5.91
C ILE A 39 -12.56 13.44 -5.08
N LYS A 40 -13.48 12.76 -5.74
CA LYS A 40 -14.68 12.17 -5.09
C LYS A 40 -14.48 10.72 -4.65
N ASN A 41 -13.63 9.99 -5.35
CA ASN A 41 -13.31 8.58 -5.07
C ASN A 41 -11.83 8.48 -4.79
N PRO A 42 -11.41 8.28 -3.53
CA PRO A 42 -10.01 8.14 -3.18
C PRO A 42 -9.39 6.93 -3.89
N ILE A 43 -8.43 7.20 -4.75
CA ILE A 43 -7.55 6.21 -5.40
C ILE A 43 -6.12 6.74 -5.30
N SER A 44 -5.14 5.86 -5.22
CA SER A 44 -3.75 6.30 -5.12
C SER A 44 -3.20 6.85 -6.44
N ARG A 45 -3.70 6.35 -7.55
CA ARG A 45 -3.31 6.72 -8.91
C ARG A 45 -1.80 6.57 -9.15
N PRO A 46 -1.25 5.35 -9.25
CA PRO A 46 0.10 5.13 -9.75
C PRO A 46 0.20 5.75 -11.16
N TYR A 47 1.13 6.69 -11.35
CA TYR A 47 1.16 7.49 -12.59
C TYR A 47 2.38 7.19 -13.44
N TRP A 48 3.59 7.28 -12.87
CA TRP A 48 4.86 7.02 -13.53
C TRP A 48 5.62 5.93 -12.82
N ILE A 49 6.30 5.05 -13.56
CA ILE A 49 7.12 3.97 -13.00
C ILE A 49 8.48 3.98 -13.67
N GLU A 50 9.55 3.96 -12.87
CA GLU A 50 10.93 3.79 -13.32
C GLU A 50 11.61 2.63 -12.58
N HIS A 51 12.55 1.99 -13.26
CA HIS A 51 13.38 0.93 -12.66
C HIS A 51 14.68 1.53 -12.10
N SER A 52 15.04 1.16 -10.87
CA SER A 52 16.29 1.53 -10.24
C SER A 52 16.76 0.46 -9.25
N ASP A 53 17.98 -0.02 -9.40
CA ASP A 53 18.63 -0.98 -8.48
C ASP A 53 17.77 -2.23 -8.15
N GLY A 54 17.12 -2.81 -9.16
CA GLY A 54 16.26 -3.98 -8.98
C GLY A 54 14.88 -3.68 -8.39
N ASN A 55 14.58 -2.41 -8.09
CA ASN A 55 13.29 -1.95 -7.63
C ASN A 55 12.54 -1.19 -8.72
N LEU A 56 11.23 -1.07 -8.54
CA LEU A 56 10.40 -0.14 -9.30
C LEU A 56 10.02 1.02 -8.38
N VAL A 57 10.36 2.24 -8.82
CA VAL A 57 9.93 3.46 -8.16
C VAL A 57 8.70 3.99 -8.88
N MET A 58 7.68 4.40 -8.16
CA MET A 58 6.48 5.00 -8.73
C MET A 58 5.98 6.17 -7.88
N ASN A 59 5.35 7.13 -8.52
CA ASN A 59 4.59 8.15 -7.81
C ASN A 59 3.11 7.74 -7.74
N GLU A 60 2.50 7.96 -6.60
CA GLU A 60 1.07 7.81 -6.39
C GLU A 60 0.45 9.21 -6.34
N GLN A 61 0.05 9.70 -7.52
CA GLN A 61 -0.31 11.10 -7.71
C GLN A 61 -1.35 11.61 -6.72
N THR A 62 -2.46 10.89 -6.58
CA THR A 62 -3.52 11.28 -5.65
C THR A 62 -3.42 10.55 -4.31
N GLY A 63 -2.61 9.50 -4.20
CA GLY A 63 -2.19 8.90 -2.94
C GLY A 63 -1.24 9.79 -2.13
N ASN A 64 -0.64 10.80 -2.79
CA ASN A 64 0.31 11.73 -2.22
C ASN A 64 1.55 11.04 -1.65
N ARG A 65 2.11 10.08 -2.39
CA ARG A 65 3.23 9.22 -1.97
C ARG A 65 4.23 9.01 -3.10
N ILE A 66 5.46 8.69 -2.70
CA ILE A 66 6.44 8.01 -3.54
C ILE A 66 6.52 6.56 -3.06
N ALA A 67 6.39 5.61 -3.97
CA ALA A 67 6.41 4.20 -3.67
C ALA A 67 7.63 3.50 -4.28
N VAL A 68 8.22 2.57 -3.54
CA VAL A 68 9.33 1.71 -3.97
C VAL A 68 8.89 0.26 -3.83
N PHE A 69 8.73 -0.42 -4.94
CA PHE A 69 8.36 -1.84 -5.00
C PHE A 69 9.56 -2.69 -5.35
N ASN A 70 9.84 -3.69 -4.54
CA ASN A 70 10.83 -4.72 -4.83
C ASN A 70 10.13 -5.97 -5.39
N PRO A 71 10.30 -6.29 -6.70
CA PRO A 71 9.63 -7.44 -7.31
C PRO A 71 10.11 -8.79 -6.78
N SER A 72 11.33 -8.88 -6.26
CA SER A 72 11.93 -10.14 -5.79
C SER A 72 11.40 -10.56 -4.42
N SER A 73 11.20 -9.61 -3.51
CA SER A 73 10.62 -9.84 -2.17
C SER A 73 9.13 -9.56 -2.12
N GLU A 74 8.58 -8.96 -3.18
CA GLU A 74 7.21 -8.46 -3.25
C GLU A 74 6.89 -7.47 -2.12
N THR A 75 7.87 -6.67 -1.68
CA THR A 75 7.70 -5.63 -0.68
C THR A 75 7.40 -4.29 -1.34
N LEU A 76 6.51 -3.53 -0.74
CA LEU A 76 6.13 -2.18 -1.15
C LEU A 76 6.37 -1.23 0.02
N VAL A 77 7.21 -0.22 -0.19
CA VAL A 77 7.45 0.86 0.77
C VAL A 77 6.92 2.16 0.16
N GLU A 78 5.99 2.81 0.85
CA GLU A 78 5.34 4.02 0.38
C GLU A 78 5.65 5.16 1.35
N TYR A 79 6.32 6.20 0.85
CA TYR A 79 6.73 7.38 1.60
C TYR A 79 5.66 8.46 1.47
N ASN A 80 5.04 8.83 2.58
CA ASN A 80 3.99 9.85 2.61
C ASN A 80 4.59 11.24 2.41
N ILE A 81 4.00 12.01 1.51
CA ILE A 81 4.37 13.40 1.29
C ILE A 81 3.56 14.27 2.26
N PRO A 82 4.22 15.06 3.12
CA PRO A 82 3.53 15.81 4.18
C PRO A 82 2.75 17.02 3.66
N SER A 83 3.10 17.54 2.49
CA SER A 83 2.45 18.70 1.89
C SER A 83 0.98 18.43 1.57
N ARG A 84 0.12 19.39 1.86
CA ARG A 84 -1.32 19.33 1.64
C ARG A 84 -1.81 20.61 0.97
N ASN A 85 -2.66 20.48 -0.04
CA ASN A 85 -3.36 21.61 -0.66
C ASN A 85 -4.88 21.43 -0.51
N PRO A 86 -5.53 22.24 0.35
CA PRO A 86 -6.95 22.09 0.63
C PRO A 86 -7.84 22.42 -0.58
N ASN A 87 -7.32 23.10 -1.61
CA ASN A 87 -8.09 23.39 -2.82
C ASN A 87 -8.37 22.16 -3.70
N TRP A 88 -7.68 21.03 -3.43
CA TRP A 88 -7.85 19.77 -4.17
C TRP A 88 -8.73 18.74 -3.43
N ALA A 89 -9.37 19.18 -2.36
CA ALA A 89 -10.33 18.36 -1.61
C ALA A 89 -11.42 19.25 -1.00
N ASP A 90 -12.42 18.66 -0.39
CA ASP A 90 -13.44 19.39 0.38
C ASP A 90 -13.01 19.45 1.85
N CYS A 91 -12.15 20.41 2.15
CA CYS A 91 -11.46 20.51 3.43
C CYS A 91 -12.12 21.45 4.44
N GLU A 92 -13.33 21.91 4.20
CA GLU A 92 -13.98 22.85 5.12
C GLU A 92 -14.08 22.30 6.55
N GLY A 93 -13.36 22.92 7.48
CA GLY A 93 -13.31 22.52 8.88
C GLY A 93 -12.47 21.24 9.17
N ILE A 94 -11.67 20.78 8.22
CA ILE A 94 -10.81 19.58 8.35
C ILE A 94 -9.34 19.99 8.29
N ASP A 95 -8.61 19.76 9.38
CA ASP A 95 -7.17 19.98 9.42
C ASP A 95 -6.41 18.90 8.66
N ASN A 96 -5.25 19.25 8.09
CA ASN A 96 -4.36 18.35 7.34
C ASN A 96 -5.05 17.65 6.14
N CYS A 97 -6.00 18.31 5.54
CA CYS A 97 -6.74 17.86 4.37
C CYS A 97 -6.12 18.40 3.08
N GLY A 98 -6.38 17.72 1.98
CA GLY A 98 -5.87 18.02 0.65
C GLY A 98 -4.66 17.17 0.25
N VAL A 99 -4.26 17.28 -1.01
CA VAL A 99 -3.13 16.55 -1.59
C VAL A 99 -2.27 17.52 -2.41
N SER A 100 -0.94 17.32 -2.41
CA SER A 100 -0.01 18.13 -3.21
C SER A 100 0.12 17.64 -4.64
N GLN A 101 -0.35 16.44 -4.94
CA GLN A 101 -0.27 15.75 -6.22
C GLN A 101 1.17 15.60 -6.74
N VAL A 102 1.83 14.54 -6.33
CA VAL A 102 3.14 14.15 -6.86
C VAL A 102 3.00 13.81 -8.34
N PHE A 103 3.58 14.61 -9.23
CA PHE A 103 3.34 14.48 -10.66
C PHE A 103 4.46 13.73 -11.40
N ASP A 104 5.71 14.09 -11.11
CA ASP A 104 6.89 13.53 -11.78
C ASP A 104 8.03 13.37 -10.79
N PHE A 105 9.00 12.51 -11.10
CA PHE A 105 10.17 12.32 -10.27
C PHE A 105 11.41 11.95 -11.09
N ALA A 106 12.58 12.09 -10.48
CA ALA A 106 13.87 11.68 -11.01
C ALA A 106 14.70 10.99 -9.92
N ILE A 107 15.43 9.95 -10.29
CA ILE A 107 16.21 9.15 -9.36
C ILE A 107 17.69 9.53 -9.46
N ASP A 108 18.32 9.85 -8.33
CA ASP A 108 19.74 10.12 -8.18
C ASP A 108 20.32 9.26 -7.04
N GLY A 109 20.82 8.10 -7.37
CA GLY A 109 21.29 7.10 -6.41
C GLY A 109 20.19 6.66 -5.45
N LYS A 110 20.30 7.03 -4.18
CA LYS A 110 19.31 6.72 -3.14
C LYS A 110 18.30 7.85 -2.90
N LYS A 111 18.36 8.90 -3.70
CA LYS A 111 17.45 10.04 -3.60
C LYS A 111 16.46 10.03 -4.75
N ILE A 112 15.19 10.19 -4.42
CA ILE A 112 14.09 10.31 -5.37
C ILE A 112 13.58 11.75 -5.24
N TRP A 113 13.91 12.58 -6.23
CA TRP A 113 13.46 13.96 -6.33
C TRP A 113 12.12 13.99 -7.03
N PHE A 114 11.13 14.67 -6.49
CA PHE A 114 9.79 14.71 -7.05
C PHE A 114 9.22 16.13 -7.09
N THR A 115 8.26 16.35 -7.97
CA THR A 115 7.53 17.61 -8.08
C THR A 115 6.15 17.49 -7.44
N GLU A 116 5.78 18.51 -6.67
CA GLU A 116 4.43 18.71 -6.16
C GLU A 116 3.71 19.68 -7.09
N TRP A 117 2.87 19.15 -7.96
CA TRP A 117 2.26 19.94 -9.03
C TRP A 117 1.47 21.15 -8.51
N VAL A 118 0.72 20.96 -7.44
CA VAL A 118 -0.20 21.97 -6.94
C VAL A 118 0.48 22.98 -6.03
N GLU A 119 1.54 22.55 -5.33
CA GLU A 119 2.29 23.37 -4.37
C GLU A 119 3.47 24.12 -5.00
N ASN A 120 3.83 23.80 -6.25
CA ASN A 120 5.04 24.29 -6.90
C ASN A 120 6.33 24.03 -6.10
N ASN A 121 6.37 22.94 -5.36
CA ASN A 121 7.52 22.51 -4.57
C ASN A 121 8.29 21.42 -5.31
N ILE A 122 9.54 21.24 -4.91
CA ILE A 122 10.35 20.07 -5.19
C ILE A 122 10.66 19.41 -3.86
N GLY A 123 10.31 18.13 -3.74
CA GLY A 123 10.60 17.31 -2.58
C GLY A 123 11.68 16.27 -2.87
N VAL A 124 12.15 15.62 -1.82
CA VAL A 124 13.08 14.49 -1.92
C VAL A 124 12.72 13.41 -0.91
N VAL A 125 12.72 12.16 -1.37
CA VAL A 125 12.75 10.97 -0.53
C VAL A 125 14.18 10.44 -0.54
N ASP A 126 14.78 10.25 0.62
CA ASP A 126 16.12 9.66 0.77
C ASP A 126 15.97 8.22 1.29
N THR A 127 16.05 7.24 0.39
CA THR A 127 15.91 5.82 0.72
C THR A 127 17.14 5.23 1.42
N SER A 128 18.19 6.02 1.68
CA SER A 128 19.32 5.61 2.52
C SER A 128 19.04 5.78 4.02
N ILE A 129 18.01 6.51 4.38
CA ILE A 129 17.58 6.64 5.78
C ILE A 129 16.92 5.32 6.19
N PRO A 130 17.43 4.66 7.25
CA PRO A 130 16.82 3.43 7.72
C PRO A 130 15.37 3.63 8.14
N LEU A 131 14.54 2.64 7.86
CA LEU A 131 13.15 2.62 8.31
C LEU A 131 13.08 2.28 9.80
N ASP A 132 12.08 2.78 10.49
CA ASP A 132 11.89 2.64 11.93
C ASP A 132 11.54 1.21 12.36
N PHE A 133 10.95 0.46 11.44
CA PHE A 133 10.55 -0.93 11.65
C PHE A 133 10.63 -1.72 10.33
N SER A 134 10.69 -3.03 10.47
CA SER A 134 10.50 -3.97 9.37
C SER A 134 9.31 -4.87 9.62
N ILE A 135 8.83 -5.56 8.59
CA ILE A 135 7.73 -6.51 8.70
C ILE A 135 8.13 -7.86 8.13
N SER A 136 7.47 -8.91 8.63
CA SER A 136 7.51 -10.23 8.03
C SER A 136 6.14 -10.91 8.13
N ILE A 137 5.86 -11.86 7.22
CA ILE A 137 4.59 -12.57 7.13
C ILE A 137 4.88 -14.07 7.13
N ASP A 138 4.19 -14.83 7.98
CA ASP A 138 4.42 -16.26 8.17
C ASP A 138 4.01 -17.11 6.95
N LYS A 139 3.06 -16.65 6.12
CA LYS A 139 2.54 -17.38 4.96
C LYS A 139 2.42 -16.45 3.76
N THR A 140 3.25 -16.66 2.75
CA THR A 140 3.24 -15.83 1.52
C THR A 140 2.45 -16.46 0.36
N ASN A 141 2.09 -17.75 0.47
CA ASN A 141 1.28 -18.47 -0.51
C ASN A 141 0.19 -19.25 0.20
N ILE A 142 -1.05 -18.96 -0.12
CA ILE A 142 -2.24 -19.50 0.52
C ILE A 142 -3.17 -20.04 -0.56
N THR A 143 -3.80 -21.20 -0.28
CA THR A 143 -4.89 -21.72 -1.11
C THR A 143 -6.12 -21.89 -0.24
N LEU A 144 -7.25 -21.30 -0.66
CA LEU A 144 -8.53 -21.36 0.03
C LEU A 144 -9.62 -21.87 -0.90
N GLU A 145 -10.47 -22.75 -0.41
CA GLU A 145 -11.75 -23.01 -1.05
C GLU A 145 -12.72 -21.85 -0.78
N LYS A 146 -13.66 -21.64 -1.69
CA LYS A 146 -14.71 -20.62 -1.51
C LYS A 146 -15.43 -20.78 -0.17
N GLY A 147 -15.53 -19.72 0.60
CA GLY A 147 -16.11 -19.70 1.93
C GLY A 147 -15.16 -20.09 3.08
N GLN A 148 -13.94 -20.51 2.78
CA GLN A 148 -12.93 -20.80 3.80
C GLN A 148 -12.19 -19.55 4.26
N ALA A 149 -11.65 -19.62 5.46
CA ALA A 149 -10.79 -18.60 6.05
C ALA A 149 -9.47 -19.22 6.55
N VAL A 150 -8.43 -18.39 6.58
CA VAL A 150 -7.13 -18.73 7.19
C VAL A 150 -6.65 -17.55 8.00
N GLU A 151 -5.90 -17.82 9.05
CA GLU A 151 -5.16 -16.82 9.79
C GLU A 151 -3.70 -16.75 9.28
N VAL A 152 -3.22 -15.55 9.12
CA VAL A 152 -1.84 -15.18 8.76
C VAL A 152 -1.31 -14.26 9.84
N THR A 153 -0.05 -14.44 10.22
CA THR A 153 0.60 -13.59 11.22
C THR A 153 1.50 -12.58 10.53
N LEU A 154 1.20 -11.30 10.71
CA LEU A 154 2.08 -10.18 10.40
C LEU A 154 2.91 -9.86 11.64
N THR A 155 4.22 -9.86 11.52
CA THR A 155 5.16 -9.52 12.59
C THR A 155 5.83 -8.20 12.27
N ALA A 156 5.84 -7.28 13.22
CA ALA A 156 6.57 -6.02 13.18
C ALA A 156 7.80 -6.08 14.09
N ASN A 157 8.97 -5.75 13.55
CA ASN A 157 10.22 -5.68 14.29
C ASN A 157 10.71 -4.24 14.31
N PRO A 158 10.87 -3.62 15.49
CA PRO A 158 11.53 -2.33 15.59
C PRO A 158 12.95 -2.39 15.05
N GLU A 159 13.39 -1.35 14.34
CA GLU A 159 14.73 -1.27 13.76
C GLU A 159 15.52 -0.11 14.39
N GLY A 160 16.83 -0.34 14.56
CA GLY A 160 17.74 0.70 15.10
C GLY A 160 17.55 1.05 16.57
N ASN A 161 18.04 2.25 16.96
CA ASN A 161 17.94 2.77 18.32
C ASN A 161 16.66 3.60 18.56
N TYR A 162 15.62 3.34 17.81
CA TYR A 162 14.39 4.10 17.89
C TYR A 162 13.64 3.75 19.18
N ALA A 163 13.47 4.74 20.03
CA ALA A 163 12.53 4.66 21.15
C ALA A 163 11.11 4.79 20.56
N LEU A 164 10.58 3.69 20.05
CA LEU A 164 9.22 3.60 19.50
C LEU A 164 8.13 3.61 20.56
N SER A 165 8.52 3.86 21.81
CA SER A 165 7.73 3.63 23.00
C SER A 165 6.34 4.28 23.02
N ASP A 166 6.03 5.18 22.10
CA ASP A 166 4.71 5.82 22.04
C ASP A 166 4.20 6.04 20.60
N LYS A 167 4.84 5.43 19.59
CA LYS A 167 4.42 5.60 18.19
C LYS A 167 3.24 4.70 17.88
N LEU A 168 2.13 5.32 17.46
CA LEU A 168 0.94 4.61 17.03
C LEU A 168 1.17 4.10 15.60
N ILE A 169 1.07 2.79 15.41
CA ILE A 169 1.16 2.11 14.12
C ILE A 169 -0.23 1.61 13.73
N SER A 170 -0.56 1.75 12.47
CA SER A 170 -1.83 1.28 11.91
C SER A 170 -1.62 0.12 10.95
N VAL A 171 -2.58 -0.78 10.89
CA VAL A 171 -2.55 -1.94 9.99
C VAL A 171 -3.04 -1.50 8.61
N ASN A 172 -2.30 -1.90 7.57
CA ASN A 172 -2.61 -1.64 6.16
C ASN A 172 -3.01 -2.95 5.47
N LEU A 173 -4.22 -3.01 4.95
CA LEU A 173 -4.78 -4.20 4.31
C LEU A 173 -5.41 -3.83 2.98
N SER A 174 -4.98 -4.49 1.90
CA SER A 174 -5.52 -4.30 0.56
C SER A 174 -5.53 -5.59 -0.25
N SER A 175 -6.37 -5.67 -1.26
CA SER A 175 -6.42 -6.79 -2.18
C SER A 175 -6.48 -6.32 -3.62
N SER A 176 -5.80 -7.01 -4.53
CA SER A 176 -5.93 -6.82 -5.97
C SER A 176 -7.27 -7.32 -6.51
N SER A 177 -8.06 -8.02 -5.70
CA SER A 177 -9.44 -8.38 -6.03
C SER A 177 -10.28 -7.11 -6.12
N ALA A 178 -10.64 -6.72 -7.34
CA ALA A 178 -11.45 -5.54 -7.63
C ALA A 178 -12.94 -5.87 -7.77
N SER A 179 -13.37 -7.02 -7.27
CA SER A 179 -14.76 -7.45 -7.36
C SER A 179 -15.65 -6.63 -6.42
N MET A 180 -16.77 -6.13 -6.95
CA MET A 180 -17.83 -5.55 -6.11
C MET A 180 -18.44 -6.57 -5.13
N PHE A 181 -18.12 -7.85 -5.28
CA PHE A 181 -18.64 -8.94 -4.46
C PHE A 181 -17.66 -9.39 -3.37
N SER A 182 -16.58 -8.65 -3.16
CA SER A 182 -15.59 -8.93 -2.11
C SER A 182 -15.07 -10.37 -2.20
N ASP A 183 -14.30 -10.67 -3.26
CA ASP A 183 -13.72 -12.01 -3.45
C ASP A 183 -12.84 -12.42 -2.28
N ILE A 184 -12.15 -11.44 -1.68
CA ILE A 184 -11.30 -11.64 -0.51
C ILE A 184 -11.67 -10.59 0.55
N LEU A 185 -12.00 -11.07 1.75
CA LEU A 185 -12.18 -10.25 2.94
C LEU A 185 -10.94 -10.39 3.81
N ILE A 186 -10.39 -9.26 4.24
CA ILE A 186 -9.19 -9.20 5.07
C ILE A 186 -9.52 -8.40 6.32
N ASN A 187 -9.30 -9.00 7.49
CA ASN A 187 -9.59 -8.37 8.78
C ASN A 187 -8.43 -8.58 9.75
N ALA A 188 -8.01 -7.53 10.44
CA ALA A 188 -7.16 -7.61 11.61
C ALA A 188 -8.01 -7.51 12.88
N GLU A 189 -7.58 -8.13 13.96
CA GLU A 189 -8.26 -8.04 15.25
C GLU A 189 -8.23 -6.59 15.80
N SER A 190 -7.10 -5.91 15.58
CA SER A 190 -6.94 -4.48 15.88
C SER A 190 -6.37 -3.76 14.66
N ASN A 191 -6.89 -2.58 14.36
CA ASN A 191 -6.39 -1.75 13.26
C ASN A 191 -5.25 -0.81 13.68
N GLN A 192 -5.00 -0.69 14.98
CA GLN A 192 -3.94 0.18 15.53
C GLN A 192 -3.36 -0.44 16.79
N PHE A 193 -2.07 -0.23 17.00
CA PHE A 193 -1.36 -0.65 18.21
C PHE A 193 -0.13 0.25 18.44
N ILE A 194 0.43 0.18 19.66
CA ILE A 194 1.70 0.82 19.97
C ILE A 194 2.79 -0.22 19.76
N LEU A 195 3.76 0.07 18.91
CA LEU A 195 4.91 -0.80 18.67
C LEU A 195 5.79 -0.83 19.95
N ASN A 196 6.04 -2.03 20.47
CA ASN A 196 6.83 -2.25 21.67
C ASN A 196 8.24 -2.71 21.32
N ASP A 197 9.17 -2.58 22.26
CA ASP A 197 10.46 -3.23 22.15
C ASP A 197 10.28 -4.75 22.10
N GLY A 198 10.74 -5.36 21.03
CA GLY A 198 10.60 -6.79 20.77
C GLY A 198 9.65 -7.10 19.62
N GLU A 199 9.25 -8.37 19.53
CA GLU A 199 8.40 -8.86 18.44
C GLU A 199 6.92 -8.50 18.70
N ASN A 200 6.30 -7.84 17.73
CA ASN A 200 4.87 -7.50 17.75
C ASN A 200 4.15 -8.31 16.68
N THR A 201 3.26 -9.19 17.08
CA THR A 201 2.50 -10.08 16.18
C THR A 201 1.07 -9.63 16.05
N ILE A 202 0.59 -9.55 14.82
CA ILE A 202 -0.77 -9.13 14.46
C ILE A 202 -1.43 -10.27 13.69
N PRO A 203 -2.43 -10.95 14.25
CA PRO A 203 -3.21 -11.94 13.54
C PRO A 203 -4.13 -11.26 12.51
N ILE A 204 -4.09 -11.75 11.28
CA ILE A 204 -4.89 -11.26 10.16
C ILE A 204 -5.70 -12.43 9.61
N GLN A 205 -7.00 -12.30 9.60
CA GLN A 205 -7.89 -13.28 9.00
C GLN A 205 -8.14 -12.93 7.53
N ILE A 206 -7.89 -13.89 6.64
CA ILE A 206 -8.17 -13.81 5.21
C ILE A 206 -9.26 -14.82 4.89
N THR A 207 -10.36 -14.36 4.30
CA THR A 207 -11.52 -15.19 3.97
C THR A 207 -11.81 -15.10 2.47
N ALA A 208 -11.89 -16.25 1.80
CA ALA A 208 -12.39 -16.33 0.44
C ALA A 208 -13.91 -16.17 0.43
N GLY A 209 -14.42 -15.25 -0.36
CA GLY A 209 -15.86 -15.03 -0.51
C GLY A 209 -16.56 -16.29 -1.04
N LYS A 210 -17.82 -16.50 -0.61
CA LYS A 210 -18.61 -17.65 -1.07
C LYS A 210 -18.83 -17.69 -2.58
N TYR A 211 -18.87 -16.51 -3.21
CA TYR A 211 -19.09 -16.33 -4.64
C TYR A 211 -17.85 -15.79 -5.36
N ALA A 212 -16.69 -15.84 -4.71
CA ALA A 212 -15.44 -15.39 -5.29
C ALA A 212 -15.11 -16.13 -6.60
N LEU A 213 -14.43 -15.45 -7.49
CA LEU A 213 -13.89 -16.07 -8.69
C LEU A 213 -12.68 -16.93 -8.32
N SER A 214 -12.60 -18.13 -8.95
CA SER A 214 -11.44 -19.01 -8.79
C SER A 214 -10.27 -18.44 -9.57
N ASP A 215 -9.34 -17.79 -8.85
CA ASP A 215 -8.17 -17.10 -9.38
C ASP A 215 -7.10 -16.94 -8.30
N THR A 216 -5.93 -16.42 -8.68
CA THR A 216 -4.88 -16.01 -7.76
C THR A 216 -4.86 -14.50 -7.60
N HIS A 217 -5.01 -14.03 -6.37
CA HIS A 217 -5.04 -12.62 -6.04
C HIS A 217 -3.77 -12.24 -5.25
N LYS A 218 -3.28 -11.03 -5.50
CA LYS A 218 -2.27 -10.40 -4.64
C LYS A 218 -2.99 -9.70 -3.49
N VAL A 219 -2.62 -10.06 -2.27
CA VAL A 219 -3.08 -9.40 -1.05
C VAL A 219 -1.91 -8.66 -0.44
N LEU A 220 -2.09 -7.38 -0.17
CA LEU A 220 -1.10 -6.49 0.43
C LEU A 220 -1.37 -6.39 1.92
N LEU A 221 -0.42 -6.82 2.73
CA LEU A 221 -0.47 -6.76 4.19
C LEU A 221 0.70 -5.92 4.68
N GLY A 222 0.45 -4.98 5.56
CA GLY A 222 1.49 -4.11 6.05
C GLY A 222 1.08 -3.24 7.22
N LEU A 223 1.97 -2.33 7.55
CA LEU A 223 1.85 -1.38 8.65
C LEU A 223 2.20 0.01 8.17
N TYR A 224 1.58 1.01 8.71
CA TYR A 224 1.91 2.40 8.41
C TYR A 224 1.91 3.28 9.66
N ASP A 225 2.75 4.29 9.58
CA ASP A 225 2.73 5.45 10.45
C ASP A 225 2.48 6.73 9.61
N ASP A 226 2.69 7.90 10.22
CA ASP A 226 2.46 9.18 9.51
C ASP A 226 3.44 9.42 8.35
N GLU A 227 4.61 8.75 8.32
CA GLU A 227 5.69 9.00 7.38
C GLU A 227 5.80 7.92 6.30
N VAL A 228 5.62 6.65 6.69
CA VAL A 228 5.88 5.51 5.80
C VAL A 228 4.88 4.38 5.98
N THR A 229 4.57 3.72 4.86
CA THR A 229 3.86 2.45 4.84
C THR A 229 4.82 1.36 4.37
N ILE A 230 4.95 0.27 5.12
CA ILE A 230 5.74 -0.90 4.75
C ILE A 230 4.81 -2.08 4.61
N SER A 231 4.75 -2.66 3.43
CA SER A 231 3.82 -3.74 3.10
C SER A 231 4.51 -4.84 2.29
N GLN A 232 3.94 -6.03 2.34
CA GLN A 232 4.36 -7.16 1.53
C GLN A 232 3.16 -7.83 0.87
N PHE A 233 3.31 -8.22 -0.39
CA PHE A 233 2.31 -9.01 -1.09
C PHE A 233 2.42 -10.48 -0.73
N ILE A 234 1.25 -11.10 -0.60
CA ILE A 234 1.09 -12.54 -0.54
C ILE A 234 0.18 -13.02 -1.68
N ASN A 235 0.33 -14.28 -2.07
CA ASN A 235 -0.52 -14.91 -3.07
C ASN A 235 -1.68 -15.64 -2.39
N VAL A 236 -2.91 -15.30 -2.73
CA VAL A 236 -4.11 -16.01 -2.26
C VAL A 236 -4.81 -16.62 -3.46
N LYS A 237 -4.69 -17.94 -3.61
CA LYS A 237 -5.36 -18.72 -4.64
C LYS A 237 -6.71 -19.19 -4.14
N ILE A 238 -7.77 -18.80 -4.83
CA ILE A 238 -9.14 -19.27 -4.57
C ILE A 238 -9.45 -20.43 -5.52
N ILE A 239 -9.95 -21.51 -4.97
CA ILE A 239 -10.36 -22.68 -5.72
C ILE A 239 -11.83 -23.03 -5.42
N ASP A 240 -12.48 -23.75 -6.34
CA ASP A 240 -13.80 -24.29 -6.10
C ASP A 240 -13.73 -25.41 -5.05
N PRO A 241 -14.76 -25.55 -4.19
CA PRO A 241 -14.83 -26.67 -3.27
C PRO A 241 -14.76 -27.99 -4.04
N LYS A 242 -14.05 -28.97 -3.49
CA LYS A 242 -14.09 -30.33 -4.02
C LYS A 242 -15.42 -30.98 -3.62
N ASP A 243 -16.15 -31.51 -4.62
CA ASP A 243 -17.36 -32.32 -4.40
C ASP A 243 -17.08 -33.56 -3.54
#